data_6c8405668cb5abd4eb880b09dbf612fa
#
_entry.id   6c8405668cb5abd4eb880b09dbf612fa
#
_cell.length_a   1.000
_cell.length_b   1.000
_cell.length_c   1.000
_cell.angle_alpha   90.00
_cell.angle_beta   90.00
_cell.angle_gamma   90.00
#
_symmetry.space_group_name_H-M   'P 1'
#
loop_
_entity.id
_entity.type
_entity.pdbx_description
1 polymer ?
#
loop_
_entity_poly.entity_id
_entity_poly.type
_entity_poly.pdbx_seq_one_letter_code
_entity_poly.pdbx_strand_id
1 'polypeptide(L)'
;MKLKKLVWLTALALSTGAMAQSAPLTIPHPTTFDQLNKPAAEVRMPQAYVKAIAQQAYIWGYPMVNQFNRRATITQAPEPALNGGMVPVAPMGQLSMLTDYIKPAETFVTCPNQDVVYGLGFFELDKEPVVIQVPDFGDRFWVYAIYDARTDQIANLGKPYGSKPGFYLLVGPTWQGETPKGIEGVIRSSTEMANVIPRVQMDDTQADRVAVQAPVREVMTYPLSKFDGKMKSY
;
A
#
# COMPACT_ATOMS: atom_id res chain seq x y z
N MET A 1 -29.09 18.99 82.29
CA MET A 1 -29.13 17.72 81.54
C MET A 1 -28.78 17.99 80.09
N LYS A 2 -27.53 17.76 79.66
CA LYS A 2 -27.04 18.06 78.30
C LYS A 2 -26.92 16.75 77.51
N LEU A 3 -27.74 16.61 76.50
CA LEU A 3 -27.71 15.47 75.54
C LEU A 3 -26.54 15.63 74.60
N LYS A 4 -25.60 14.71 74.63
CA LYS A 4 -24.50 14.62 73.65
C LYS A 4 -25.04 13.89 72.40
N LYS A 5 -25.06 14.58 71.29
CA LYS A 5 -25.34 13.97 69.95
C LYS A 5 -24.11 13.23 69.50
N LEU A 6 -24.20 11.93 69.35
CA LEU A 6 -23.19 11.06 68.80
C LEU A 6 -23.36 11.04 67.26
N VAL A 7 -22.44 11.64 66.48
CA VAL A 7 -22.46 11.62 65.05
C VAL A 7 -21.64 10.41 64.59
N TRP A 8 -22.32 9.45 63.97
CA TRP A 8 -21.68 8.34 63.27
C TRP A 8 -21.24 8.78 61.89
N LEU A 9 -19.96 8.90 61.62
CA LEU A 9 -19.39 8.99 60.26
C LEU A 9 -19.23 7.56 59.70
N THR A 10 -20.13 7.18 58.81
CA THR A 10 -19.95 6.00 57.95
C THR A 10 -19.00 6.38 56.82
N ALA A 11 -17.76 5.91 56.91
CA ALA A 11 -16.82 5.98 55.79
C ALA A 11 -17.21 4.95 54.72
N LEU A 12 -17.74 5.45 53.57
CA LEU A 12 -18.02 4.62 52.40
C LEU A 12 -16.69 4.39 51.69
N ALA A 13 -16.09 3.22 51.89
CA ALA A 13 -14.94 2.79 51.13
C ALA A 13 -15.39 2.44 49.71
N LEU A 14 -15.16 3.34 48.74
CA LEU A 14 -15.26 3.03 47.34
C LEU A 14 -14.10 2.12 46.95
N SER A 15 -14.32 0.83 46.90
CA SER A 15 -13.42 -0.12 46.26
C SER A 15 -13.52 0.10 44.76
N THR A 16 -12.56 0.83 44.18
CA THR A 16 -12.32 0.84 42.74
C THR A 16 -11.78 -0.56 42.38
N GLY A 17 -12.68 -1.45 42.04
CA GLY A 17 -12.33 -2.69 41.39
C GLY A 17 -11.62 -2.36 40.07
N ALA A 18 -10.31 -2.46 40.04
CA ALA A 18 -9.57 -2.48 38.79
C ALA A 18 -10.08 -3.68 37.98
N MET A 19 -10.92 -3.40 36.98
CA MET A 19 -11.25 -4.40 35.96
C MET A 19 -9.91 -4.79 35.33
N ALA A 20 -9.39 -5.96 35.68
CA ALA A 20 -8.29 -6.55 34.98
C ALA A 20 -8.74 -6.72 33.51
N GLN A 21 -8.25 -5.84 32.65
CA GLN A 21 -8.44 -5.93 31.22
C GLN A 21 -7.73 -7.23 30.82
N SER A 22 -8.49 -8.30 30.57
CA SER A 22 -7.93 -9.54 30.06
C SER A 22 -7.15 -9.21 28.77
N ALA A 23 -5.88 -9.55 28.76
CA ALA A 23 -5.06 -9.42 27.54
C ALA A 23 -5.82 -10.09 26.40
N PRO A 24 -5.89 -9.45 25.21
CA PRO A 24 -6.53 -10.06 24.07
C PRO A 24 -5.87 -11.42 23.83
N LEU A 25 -6.70 -12.45 23.69
CA LEU A 25 -6.25 -13.78 23.28
C LEU A 25 -5.71 -13.66 21.84
N THR A 26 -4.45 -13.29 21.70
CA THR A 26 -3.74 -13.33 20.44
C THR A 26 -3.38 -14.79 20.20
N ILE A 27 -4.02 -15.39 19.22
CA ILE A 27 -3.60 -16.68 18.67
C ILE A 27 -2.27 -16.41 17.95
N PRO A 28 -1.14 -16.98 18.37
CA PRO A 28 0.12 -16.79 17.67
C PRO A 28 -0.02 -17.33 16.23
N HIS A 29 0.21 -16.47 15.25
CA HIS A 29 0.28 -16.92 13.87
C HIS A 29 1.68 -17.44 13.57
N PRO A 30 1.81 -18.63 12.94
CA PRO A 30 3.10 -19.14 12.53
C PRO A 30 3.72 -18.18 11.50
N THR A 31 4.96 -17.77 11.73
CA THR A 31 5.74 -16.89 10.84
C THR A 31 6.74 -17.65 9.99
N THR A 32 6.99 -18.93 10.34
CA THR A 32 7.87 -19.84 9.60
C THR A 32 7.17 -21.16 9.34
N PHE A 33 7.64 -21.89 8.33
CA PHE A 33 7.09 -23.21 7.96
C PHE A 33 7.19 -24.22 9.11
N ASP A 34 8.24 -24.16 9.94
CA ASP A 34 8.44 -25.10 11.05
C ASP A 34 7.51 -24.86 12.23
N GLN A 35 6.91 -23.67 12.32
CA GLN A 35 5.90 -23.33 13.33
C GLN A 35 4.50 -23.83 12.97
N LEU A 36 4.30 -24.32 11.74
CA LEU A 36 3.02 -24.90 11.34
C LEU A 36 2.78 -26.22 12.07
N ASN A 37 1.58 -26.39 12.62
CA ASN A 37 1.13 -27.67 13.14
C ASN A 37 1.13 -28.70 12.01
N LYS A 38 1.98 -29.70 12.11
CA LYS A 38 2.02 -30.81 11.16
C LYS A 38 1.08 -31.91 11.64
N PRO A 39 0.39 -32.62 10.73
CA PRO A 39 -0.34 -33.83 11.10
C PRO A 39 0.60 -34.83 11.79
N ALA A 40 0.06 -35.60 12.73
CA ALA A 40 0.82 -36.72 13.31
C ALA A 40 1.30 -37.67 12.19
N ALA A 41 2.45 -38.30 12.38
CA ALA A 41 3.09 -39.10 11.34
C ALA A 41 2.21 -40.24 10.77
N GLU A 42 1.25 -40.72 11.57
CA GLU A 42 0.32 -41.77 11.23
C GLU A 42 -0.92 -41.29 10.47
N VAL A 43 -1.15 -39.94 10.43
CA VAL A 43 -2.32 -39.39 9.76
C VAL A 43 -2.10 -39.38 8.25
N ARG A 44 -2.88 -40.18 7.55
CA ARG A 44 -2.95 -40.19 6.09
C ARG A 44 -4.21 -39.46 5.64
N MET A 45 -4.03 -38.37 4.94
CA MET A 45 -5.15 -37.64 4.33
C MET A 45 -5.55 -38.31 3.02
N PRO A 46 -6.86 -38.52 2.78
CA PRO A 46 -7.34 -39.00 1.46
C PRO A 46 -6.88 -38.06 0.36
N GLN A 47 -6.44 -38.59 -0.77
CA GLN A 47 -5.94 -37.80 -1.91
C GLN A 47 -6.97 -36.75 -2.39
N ALA A 48 -8.25 -37.09 -2.39
CA ALA A 48 -9.32 -36.16 -2.77
C ALA A 48 -9.39 -34.97 -1.85
N TYR A 49 -9.19 -35.15 -0.53
CA TYR A 49 -9.16 -34.03 0.44
C TYR A 49 -7.94 -33.14 0.21
N VAL A 50 -6.75 -33.72 0.04
CA VAL A 50 -5.53 -32.98 -0.24
C VAL A 50 -5.68 -32.14 -1.51
N LYS A 51 -6.26 -32.73 -2.58
CA LYS A 51 -6.52 -32.01 -3.83
C LYS A 51 -7.47 -30.83 -3.63
N ALA A 52 -8.55 -31.00 -2.88
CA ALA A 52 -9.52 -29.94 -2.61
C ALA A 52 -8.88 -28.78 -1.83
N ILE A 53 -8.11 -29.08 -0.79
CA ILE A 53 -7.39 -28.05 -0.01
C ILE A 53 -6.34 -27.35 -0.88
N ALA A 54 -5.58 -28.07 -1.70
CA ALA A 54 -4.60 -27.47 -2.60
C ALA A 54 -5.24 -26.53 -3.63
N GLN A 55 -6.42 -26.87 -4.15
CA GLN A 55 -7.18 -25.99 -5.05
C GLN A 55 -7.60 -24.69 -4.33
N GLN A 56 -8.10 -24.78 -3.09
CA GLN A 56 -8.45 -23.59 -2.32
C GLN A 56 -7.23 -22.73 -1.99
N ALA A 57 -6.12 -23.34 -1.59
CA ALA A 57 -4.87 -22.63 -1.32
C ALA A 57 -4.34 -21.91 -2.58
N TYR A 58 -4.44 -22.55 -3.76
CA TYR A 58 -4.07 -21.92 -5.03
C TYR A 58 -4.93 -20.69 -5.35
N ILE A 59 -6.26 -20.82 -5.22
CA ILE A 59 -7.20 -19.70 -5.48
C ILE A 59 -6.92 -18.56 -4.52
N TRP A 60 -6.73 -18.87 -3.23
CA TRP A 60 -6.44 -17.87 -2.21
C TRP A 60 -5.09 -17.17 -2.43
N GLY A 61 -4.05 -17.90 -2.82
CA GLY A 61 -2.72 -17.35 -3.05
C GLY A 61 -2.52 -16.69 -4.42
N TYR A 62 -3.45 -16.89 -5.36
CA TYR A 62 -3.29 -16.45 -6.74
C TYR A 62 -3.03 -14.93 -6.91
N PRO A 63 -3.70 -14.02 -6.20
CA PRO A 63 -3.42 -12.58 -6.31
C PRO A 63 -1.95 -12.26 -6.02
N MET A 64 -1.38 -12.85 -4.97
CA MET A 64 0.03 -12.66 -4.61
C MET A 64 0.96 -13.21 -5.70
N VAL A 65 0.72 -14.42 -6.20
CA VAL A 65 1.51 -15.01 -7.28
C VAL A 65 1.48 -14.14 -8.54
N ASN A 66 0.30 -13.63 -8.89
CA ASN A 66 0.14 -12.71 -10.03
C ASN A 66 0.93 -11.41 -9.84
N GLN A 67 0.91 -10.82 -8.65
CA GLN A 67 1.68 -9.61 -8.34
C GLN A 67 3.19 -9.85 -8.46
N PHE A 68 3.70 -10.97 -7.94
CA PHE A 68 5.11 -11.33 -8.07
C PHE A 68 5.53 -11.56 -9.53
N ASN A 69 4.68 -12.20 -10.34
CA ASN A 69 4.94 -12.41 -11.76
C ASN A 69 4.97 -11.09 -12.54
N ARG A 70 4.00 -10.19 -12.27
CA ARG A 70 3.97 -8.84 -12.87
C ARG A 70 5.21 -8.04 -12.48
N ARG A 71 5.57 -8.04 -11.20
CA ARG A 71 6.79 -7.40 -10.72
C ARG A 71 8.01 -7.92 -11.48
N ALA A 72 8.20 -9.24 -11.51
CA ALA A 72 9.35 -9.86 -12.16
C ALA A 72 9.51 -9.51 -13.64
N THR A 73 8.41 -9.20 -14.33
CA THR A 73 8.42 -8.78 -15.73
C THR A 73 8.63 -7.27 -15.88
N ILE A 74 7.87 -6.47 -15.13
CA ILE A 74 7.80 -5.01 -15.27
C ILE A 74 9.10 -4.35 -14.80
N THR A 75 9.73 -4.89 -13.76
CA THR A 75 10.94 -4.30 -13.18
C THR A 75 12.23 -4.68 -13.88
N GLN A 76 12.16 -5.40 -14.99
CA GLN A 76 13.34 -5.67 -15.86
C GLN A 76 13.74 -4.46 -16.72
N ALA A 77 12.89 -3.45 -16.81
CA ALA A 77 13.20 -2.23 -17.52
C ALA A 77 14.41 -1.52 -16.86
N PRO A 78 15.41 -1.07 -17.64
CA PRO A 78 16.59 -0.39 -17.09
C PRO A 78 16.30 1.03 -16.58
N GLU A 79 15.21 1.62 -17.08
CA GLU A 79 14.75 2.97 -16.73
C GLU A 79 13.21 3.05 -16.86
N PRO A 80 12.56 4.07 -16.28
CA PRO A 80 11.13 4.30 -16.50
C PRO A 80 10.82 4.50 -17.98
N ALA A 81 9.90 3.68 -18.51
CA ALA A 81 9.58 3.63 -19.93
C ALA A 81 8.14 3.13 -20.16
N LEU A 82 7.75 3.06 -21.41
CA LEU A 82 6.49 2.45 -21.86
C LEU A 82 6.80 1.25 -22.76
N ASN A 83 6.56 0.05 -22.29
CA ASN A 83 6.69 -1.15 -23.11
C ASN A 83 5.61 -1.18 -24.18
N GLY A 84 6.01 -1.25 -25.45
CA GLY A 84 5.10 -1.14 -26.60
C GLY A 84 4.36 0.20 -26.67
N GLY A 85 4.83 1.22 -25.95
CA GLY A 85 4.21 2.55 -25.88
C GLY A 85 2.92 2.63 -25.04
N MET A 86 2.56 1.55 -24.32
CA MET A 86 1.25 1.45 -23.66
C MET A 86 1.31 0.94 -22.23
N VAL A 87 2.34 0.19 -21.85
CA VAL A 87 2.43 -0.41 -20.52
C VAL A 87 3.55 0.26 -19.74
N PRO A 88 3.24 0.96 -18.63
CA PRO A 88 4.28 1.53 -17.78
C PRO A 88 5.19 0.44 -17.22
N VAL A 89 6.48 0.59 -17.42
CA VAL A 89 7.54 -0.27 -16.87
C VAL A 89 8.62 0.59 -16.23
N ALA A 90 9.21 0.13 -15.14
CA ALA A 90 10.26 0.86 -14.46
C ALA A 90 11.12 -0.11 -13.64
N PRO A 91 12.38 0.22 -13.37
CA PRO A 91 13.18 -0.56 -12.42
C PRO A 91 12.57 -0.50 -11.02
N MET A 92 12.96 -1.47 -10.17
CA MET A 92 12.48 -1.55 -8.79
C MET A 92 12.69 -0.23 -8.04
N GLY A 93 11.67 0.20 -7.29
CA GLY A 93 11.70 1.46 -6.53
C GLY A 93 11.31 2.70 -7.32
N GLN A 94 11.09 2.58 -8.63
CA GLN A 94 10.66 3.66 -9.51
C GLN A 94 9.31 3.34 -10.14
N LEU A 95 8.65 4.36 -10.68
CA LEU A 95 7.43 4.21 -11.47
C LEU A 95 7.58 4.87 -12.83
N SER A 96 6.72 4.50 -13.76
CA SER A 96 6.52 5.19 -15.04
C SER A 96 5.05 5.60 -15.18
N MET A 97 4.80 6.67 -15.92
CA MET A 97 3.46 7.19 -16.21
C MET A 97 3.15 7.09 -17.69
N LEU A 98 1.90 6.76 -18.02
CA LEU A 98 1.35 7.02 -19.35
C LEU A 98 1.24 8.52 -19.57
N THR A 99 1.37 8.93 -20.83
CA THR A 99 1.21 10.31 -21.29
C THR A 99 -0.12 10.53 -22.02
N ASP A 100 -0.86 9.45 -22.26
CA ASP A 100 -2.16 9.43 -22.95
C ASP A 100 -3.01 8.26 -22.44
N TYR A 101 -4.25 8.18 -22.87
CA TYR A 101 -5.14 7.05 -22.58
C TYR A 101 -4.62 5.74 -23.16
N ILE A 102 -4.96 4.64 -22.51
CA ILE A 102 -4.74 3.30 -23.04
C ILE A 102 -5.63 3.11 -24.25
N LYS A 103 -5.04 2.71 -25.38
CA LYS A 103 -5.80 2.51 -26.63
C LYS A 103 -6.79 1.36 -26.48
N PRO A 104 -8.00 1.45 -27.07
CA PRO A 104 -9.03 0.40 -26.98
C PRO A 104 -8.58 -0.98 -27.49
N ALA A 105 -7.59 -1.03 -28.38
CA ALA A 105 -7.03 -2.28 -28.90
C ALA A 105 -6.06 -2.98 -27.93
N GLU A 106 -5.69 -2.33 -26.80
CA GLU A 106 -4.80 -2.91 -25.81
C GLU A 106 -5.50 -3.98 -24.99
N THR A 107 -4.90 -5.15 -24.88
CA THR A 107 -5.46 -6.31 -24.18
C THR A 107 -4.69 -6.67 -22.89
N PHE A 108 -3.60 -5.97 -22.57
CA PHE A 108 -2.79 -6.23 -21.39
C PHE A 108 -3.50 -5.84 -20.09
N VAL A 109 -4.34 -4.80 -20.14
CA VAL A 109 -5.12 -4.30 -19.01
C VAL A 109 -6.60 -4.49 -19.28
N THR A 110 -7.31 -5.08 -18.32
CA THR A 110 -8.76 -5.28 -18.40
C THR A 110 -9.50 -3.99 -18.02
N CYS A 111 -10.39 -3.52 -18.87
CA CYS A 111 -11.29 -2.39 -18.64
C CYS A 111 -10.55 -1.11 -18.15
N PRO A 112 -9.56 -0.59 -18.89
CA PRO A 112 -8.90 0.64 -18.51
C PRO A 112 -9.89 1.80 -18.55
N ASN A 113 -9.79 2.70 -17.54
CA ASN A 113 -10.56 3.93 -17.52
C ASN A 113 -10.05 4.90 -18.60
N GLN A 114 -10.94 5.61 -19.27
CA GLN A 114 -10.64 6.59 -20.32
C GLN A 114 -10.75 8.05 -19.81
N ASP A 115 -10.77 8.24 -18.48
CA ASP A 115 -10.83 9.57 -17.86
C ASP A 115 -9.51 9.96 -17.21
N VAL A 116 -8.54 9.02 -17.15
CA VAL A 116 -7.27 9.20 -16.44
C VAL A 116 -6.10 8.62 -17.21
N VAL A 117 -4.93 9.17 -16.98
CA VAL A 117 -3.66 8.52 -17.30
C VAL A 117 -3.17 7.73 -16.10
N TYR A 118 -2.55 6.58 -16.35
CA TYR A 118 -2.10 5.65 -15.31
C TYR A 118 -0.59 5.65 -15.21
N GLY A 119 -0.13 5.36 -14.00
CA GLY A 119 1.25 4.94 -13.75
C GLY A 119 1.32 3.58 -13.09
N LEU A 120 2.53 3.02 -13.03
CA LEU A 120 2.81 1.76 -12.34
C LEU A 120 4.24 1.74 -11.83
N GLY A 121 4.40 1.33 -10.58
CA GLY A 121 5.70 1.07 -9.96
C GLY A 121 5.62 -0.03 -8.93
N PHE A 122 6.71 -0.80 -8.77
CA PHE A 122 6.86 -1.86 -7.77
C PHE A 122 8.01 -1.58 -6.82
N PHE A 123 7.87 -2.00 -5.56
CA PHE A 123 8.77 -1.68 -4.47
C PHE A 123 9.14 -2.91 -3.65
N GLU A 124 10.40 -2.98 -3.21
CA GLU A 124 10.93 -3.93 -2.23
C GLU A 124 11.29 -3.13 -0.96
N LEU A 125 10.37 -3.10 0.01
CA LEU A 125 10.44 -2.24 1.18
C LEU A 125 11.33 -2.81 2.30
N ASP A 126 11.75 -4.06 2.17
CA ASP A 126 12.76 -4.68 3.02
C ASP A 126 14.18 -4.14 2.73
N LYS A 127 14.41 -3.62 1.53
CA LYS A 127 15.68 -3.02 1.16
C LYS A 127 15.78 -1.57 1.58
N GLU A 128 14.76 -0.78 1.23
CA GLU A 128 14.73 0.65 1.52
C GLU A 128 13.32 1.21 1.41
N PRO A 129 12.91 2.16 2.29
CA PRO A 129 11.69 2.93 2.10
C PRO A 129 11.69 3.73 0.81
N VAL A 130 10.49 3.98 0.29
CA VAL A 130 10.30 4.69 -0.97
C VAL A 130 9.55 6.00 -0.73
N VAL A 131 10.06 7.09 -1.28
CA VAL A 131 9.36 8.37 -1.32
C VAL A 131 8.42 8.38 -2.52
N ILE A 132 7.16 8.68 -2.27
CA ILE A 132 6.13 8.94 -3.29
C ILE A 132 5.98 10.45 -3.40
N GLN A 133 6.33 10.99 -4.56
CA GLN A 133 6.19 12.39 -4.87
C GLN A 133 4.85 12.66 -5.54
N VAL A 134 4.10 13.59 -4.98
CA VAL A 134 2.78 14.03 -5.45
C VAL A 134 2.87 15.49 -5.85
N PRO A 135 2.87 15.82 -7.15
CA PRO A 135 2.87 17.20 -7.61
C PRO A 135 1.53 17.91 -7.37
N ASP A 136 1.49 19.21 -7.59
CA ASP A 136 0.23 19.96 -7.61
C ASP A 136 -0.50 19.72 -8.94
N PHE A 137 -1.64 19.07 -8.87
CA PHE A 137 -2.51 18.80 -10.00
C PHE A 137 -3.61 19.88 -10.18
N GLY A 138 -3.62 20.92 -9.35
CA GLY A 138 -4.70 21.91 -9.32
C GLY A 138 -6.05 21.27 -9.03
N ASP A 139 -7.03 21.54 -9.91
CA ASP A 139 -8.40 21.02 -9.74
C ASP A 139 -8.62 19.61 -10.27
N ARG A 140 -7.63 19.01 -10.92
CA ARG A 140 -7.75 17.66 -11.47
C ARG A 140 -8.05 16.63 -10.39
N PHE A 141 -8.84 15.64 -10.73
CA PHE A 141 -8.92 14.41 -9.93
C PHE A 141 -7.58 13.65 -10.00
N TRP A 142 -7.13 13.16 -8.86
CA TRP A 142 -5.97 12.29 -8.79
C TRP A 142 -6.07 11.36 -7.59
N VAL A 143 -5.55 10.15 -7.74
CA VAL A 143 -5.36 9.16 -6.66
C VAL A 143 -4.09 8.35 -6.92
N TYR A 144 -3.46 7.92 -5.84
CA TYR A 144 -2.39 6.93 -5.86
C TYR A 144 -2.90 5.69 -5.15
N ALA A 145 -3.39 4.73 -5.93
CA ALA A 145 -3.81 3.45 -5.41
C ALA A 145 -2.56 2.63 -5.04
N ILE A 146 -2.36 2.41 -3.74
CA ILE A 146 -1.19 1.71 -3.20
C ILE A 146 -1.65 0.37 -2.67
N TYR A 147 -1.03 -0.71 -3.14
CA TYR A 147 -1.40 -2.08 -2.82
C TYR A 147 -0.23 -2.83 -2.20
N ASP A 148 -0.54 -3.72 -1.28
CA ASP A 148 0.42 -4.70 -0.75
C ASP A 148 0.55 -5.93 -1.67
N ALA A 149 1.37 -6.91 -1.28
CA ALA A 149 1.56 -8.14 -2.06
C ALA A 149 0.29 -8.99 -2.21
N ARG A 150 -0.71 -8.81 -1.34
CA ARG A 150 -2.00 -9.52 -1.38
C ARG A 150 -3.03 -8.83 -2.27
N THR A 151 -2.67 -7.66 -2.84
CA THR A 151 -3.56 -6.77 -3.57
C THR A 151 -4.56 -6.00 -2.71
N ASP A 152 -4.34 -5.92 -1.41
CA ASP A 152 -5.12 -5.06 -0.53
C ASP A 152 -4.69 -3.60 -0.71
N GLN A 153 -5.64 -2.69 -0.89
CA GLN A 153 -5.36 -1.26 -0.89
C GLN A 153 -5.04 -0.80 0.54
N ILE A 154 -3.83 -0.28 0.74
CA ILE A 154 -3.29 0.01 2.07
C ILE A 154 -3.27 1.48 2.44
N ALA A 155 -3.65 2.38 1.54
CA ALA A 155 -3.67 3.82 1.80
C ALA A 155 -4.75 4.55 1.00
N ASN A 156 -5.24 5.65 1.59
CA ASN A 156 -6.13 6.61 0.97
C ASN A 156 -5.32 7.86 0.61
N LEU A 157 -4.58 7.81 -0.50
CA LEU A 157 -3.79 8.93 -1.02
C LEU A 157 -4.44 9.48 -2.28
N GLY A 158 -4.98 10.69 -2.21
CA GLY A 158 -5.67 11.30 -3.33
C GLY A 158 -6.52 12.51 -2.96
N LYS A 159 -6.93 13.28 -3.97
CA LYS A 159 -7.78 14.47 -3.81
C LYS A 159 -9.11 14.15 -3.08
N PRO A 160 -9.82 13.04 -3.36
CA PRO A 160 -11.06 12.69 -2.65
C PRO A 160 -10.89 12.47 -1.14
N TYR A 161 -9.67 12.20 -0.71
CA TYR A 161 -9.34 11.96 0.71
C TYR A 161 -8.75 13.19 1.40
N GLY A 162 -8.68 14.35 0.71
CA GLY A 162 -8.11 15.57 1.23
C GLY A 162 -6.57 15.57 1.30
N SER A 163 -5.91 14.65 0.60
CA SER A 163 -4.45 14.61 0.52
C SER A 163 -3.91 15.84 -0.19
N LYS A 164 -2.74 16.32 0.25
CA LYS A 164 -2.07 17.50 -0.31
C LYS A 164 -0.95 17.08 -1.27
N PRO A 165 -0.57 17.94 -2.23
CA PRO A 165 0.72 17.80 -2.91
C PRO A 165 1.88 17.77 -1.91
N GLY A 166 2.94 17.03 -2.23
CA GLY A 166 4.10 16.88 -1.34
C GLY A 166 4.73 15.49 -1.43
N PHE A 167 5.37 15.10 -0.35
CA PHE A 167 6.11 13.84 -0.29
C PHE A 167 5.50 12.91 0.76
N TYR A 168 5.29 11.66 0.40
CA TYR A 168 4.79 10.61 1.27
C TYR A 168 5.82 9.49 1.35
N LEU A 169 5.99 8.90 2.52
CA LEU A 169 6.96 7.84 2.74
C LEU A 169 6.26 6.49 2.84
N LEU A 170 6.53 5.61 1.88
CA LEU A 170 6.07 4.22 1.90
C LEU A 170 7.12 3.35 2.57
N VAL A 171 6.74 2.63 3.62
CA VAL A 171 7.63 1.81 4.43
C VAL A 171 7.13 0.38 4.56
N GLY A 172 8.04 -0.57 4.76
CA GLY A 172 7.72 -1.96 5.07
C GLY A 172 7.15 -2.15 6.48
N PRO A 173 6.65 -3.37 6.79
CA PRO A 173 6.01 -3.67 8.07
C PRO A 173 6.94 -3.51 9.28
N THR A 174 8.22 -3.77 9.10
CA THR A 174 9.23 -3.80 10.17
C THR A 174 10.05 -2.52 10.29
N TRP A 175 9.82 -1.54 9.41
CA TRP A 175 10.59 -0.29 9.41
C TRP A 175 10.46 0.49 10.73
N GLN A 176 11.61 0.91 11.29
CA GLN A 176 11.74 1.64 12.55
C GLN A 176 12.53 2.96 12.41
N GLY A 177 12.81 3.39 11.16
CA GLY A 177 13.58 4.60 10.92
C GLY A 177 12.83 5.88 11.27
N GLU A 178 13.55 7.00 11.27
CA GLU A 178 12.98 8.32 11.48
C GLU A 178 12.38 8.87 10.18
N THR A 179 11.26 9.58 10.32
CA THR A 179 10.62 10.27 9.18
C THR A 179 11.34 11.58 8.91
N PRO A 180 11.91 11.80 7.72
CA PRO A 180 12.56 13.05 7.39
C PRO A 180 11.61 14.26 7.41
N LYS A 181 12.15 15.44 7.68
CA LYS A 181 11.40 16.69 7.57
C LYS A 181 10.94 16.91 6.12
N GLY A 182 9.70 17.31 5.93
CA GLY A 182 9.10 17.54 4.61
C GLY A 182 8.31 16.35 4.07
N ILE A 183 8.21 15.27 4.82
CA ILE A 183 7.28 14.17 4.54
C ILE A 183 5.91 14.51 5.14
N GLU A 184 4.87 14.54 4.31
CA GLU A 184 3.48 14.84 4.68
C GLU A 184 2.78 13.70 5.41
N GLY A 185 3.21 12.45 5.16
CA GLY A 185 2.65 11.28 5.81
C GLY A 185 3.44 10.01 5.54
N VAL A 186 3.30 9.04 6.46
CA VAL A 186 3.94 7.73 6.36
C VAL A 186 2.87 6.68 6.09
N ILE A 187 3.08 5.90 5.04
CA ILE A 187 2.23 4.78 4.64
C ILE A 187 2.98 3.49 4.96
N ARG A 188 2.42 2.68 5.84
CA ARG A 188 3.03 1.39 6.21
C ARG A 188 2.35 0.25 5.48
N SER A 189 3.12 -0.46 4.67
CA SER A 189 2.67 -1.69 4.03
C SER A 189 2.61 -2.85 5.04
N SER A 190 1.67 -3.76 4.85
CA SER A 190 1.58 -5.01 5.60
C SER A 190 2.53 -6.10 5.09
N THR A 191 3.15 -5.87 3.92
CA THR A 191 4.09 -6.78 3.27
C THR A 191 5.33 -6.01 2.78
N GLU A 192 6.44 -6.72 2.60
CA GLU A 192 7.68 -6.11 2.11
C GLU A 192 7.63 -5.75 0.61
N MET A 193 6.72 -6.33 -0.14
CA MET A 193 6.42 -5.91 -1.50
C MET A 193 5.18 -5.04 -1.54
N ALA A 194 5.26 -3.93 -2.25
CA ALA A 194 4.14 -3.07 -2.56
C ALA A 194 4.18 -2.60 -4.02
N ASN A 195 3.07 -2.08 -4.51
CA ASN A 195 3.02 -1.38 -5.79
C ASN A 195 2.11 -0.16 -5.71
N VAL A 196 2.33 0.79 -6.60
CA VAL A 196 1.50 1.98 -6.74
C VAL A 196 0.97 2.10 -8.16
N ILE A 197 -0.30 2.49 -8.26
CA ILE A 197 -0.97 2.80 -9.54
C ILE A 197 -1.53 4.22 -9.43
N PRO A 198 -0.73 5.26 -9.73
CA PRO A 198 -1.24 6.61 -9.83
C PRO A 198 -2.27 6.73 -10.96
N ARG A 199 -3.26 7.58 -10.74
CA ARG A 199 -4.29 7.96 -11.72
C ARG A 199 -4.46 9.46 -11.66
N VAL A 200 -4.34 10.12 -12.81
CA VAL A 200 -4.47 11.56 -12.95
C VAL A 200 -5.48 11.85 -14.06
N GLN A 201 -6.49 12.64 -13.75
CA GLN A 201 -7.52 13.02 -14.71
C GLN A 201 -6.90 13.73 -15.92
N MET A 202 -7.38 13.37 -17.08
CA MET A 202 -7.12 14.04 -18.34
C MET A 202 -8.42 14.11 -19.15
N ASP A 203 -8.77 15.27 -19.64
CA ASP A 203 -9.92 15.43 -20.55
C ASP A 203 -9.54 15.05 -21.99
N ASP A 204 -10.53 14.61 -22.77
CA ASP A 204 -10.34 14.20 -24.16
C ASP A 204 -10.25 15.40 -25.13
N THR A 205 -9.45 16.40 -24.76
CA THR A 205 -9.14 17.56 -25.59
C THR A 205 -7.64 17.66 -25.85
N GLN A 206 -7.25 18.15 -27.03
CA GLN A 206 -5.81 18.34 -27.30
C GLN A 206 -5.17 19.33 -26.35
N ALA A 207 -5.88 20.35 -25.90
CA ALA A 207 -5.37 21.32 -24.93
C ALA A 207 -5.05 20.66 -23.60
N ASP A 208 -5.93 19.80 -23.10
CA ASP A 208 -5.74 19.15 -21.82
C ASP A 208 -4.70 18.02 -21.87
N ARG A 209 -4.62 17.29 -22.98
CA ARG A 209 -3.54 16.32 -23.24
C ARG A 209 -2.16 16.96 -23.17
N VAL A 210 -2.03 18.22 -23.59
CA VAL A 210 -0.78 18.98 -23.44
C VAL A 210 -0.60 19.49 -22.01
N ALA A 211 -1.65 20.04 -21.41
CA ALA A 211 -1.57 20.64 -20.06
C ALA A 211 -1.22 19.62 -18.95
N VAL A 212 -1.69 18.38 -19.07
CA VAL A 212 -1.43 17.32 -18.07
C VAL A 212 0.02 16.84 -18.08
N GLN A 213 0.78 17.05 -19.15
CA GLN A 213 2.14 16.51 -19.27
C GLN A 213 3.10 17.06 -18.22
N ALA A 214 3.00 18.36 -17.90
CA ALA A 214 3.90 18.96 -16.89
C ALA A 214 3.76 18.30 -15.51
N PRO A 215 2.59 18.24 -14.87
CA PRO A 215 2.46 17.57 -13.57
C PRO A 215 2.67 16.06 -13.66
N VAL A 216 2.35 15.39 -14.78
CA VAL A 216 2.58 13.95 -14.93
C VAL A 216 4.07 13.59 -14.89
N ARG A 217 4.95 14.45 -15.43
CA ARG A 217 6.41 14.25 -15.34
C ARG A 217 6.96 14.36 -13.93
N GLU A 218 6.24 14.98 -13.02
CA GLU A 218 6.62 15.11 -11.62
C GLU A 218 6.01 13.98 -10.75
N VAL A 219 5.20 13.10 -11.31
CA VAL A 219 4.74 11.87 -10.63
C VAL A 219 5.91 10.90 -10.56
N MET A 220 6.55 10.84 -9.42
CA MET A 220 7.78 10.06 -9.25
C MET A 220 7.77 9.25 -7.97
N THR A 221 8.51 8.15 -7.99
CA THR A 221 8.94 7.44 -6.78
C THR A 221 10.45 7.22 -6.84
N TYR A 222 11.07 7.23 -5.68
CA TYR A 222 12.52 7.01 -5.56
C TYR A 222 12.88 6.56 -4.13
N PRO A 223 14.04 5.90 -3.94
CA PRO A 223 14.53 5.48 -2.63
C PRO A 223 14.66 6.65 -1.65
N LEU A 224 14.41 6.41 -0.37
CA LEU A 224 14.53 7.41 0.69
C LEU A 224 15.90 8.08 0.72
N SER A 225 16.98 7.34 0.44
CA SER A 225 18.35 7.84 0.34
C SER A 225 18.54 8.95 -0.69
N LYS A 226 17.64 9.09 -1.67
CA LYS A 226 17.64 10.15 -2.69
C LYS A 226 16.72 11.32 -2.36
N PHE A 227 16.11 11.32 -1.18
CA PHE A 227 15.22 12.40 -0.76
C PHE A 227 16.02 13.63 -0.33
N ASP A 228 15.75 14.78 -0.92
CA ASP A 228 16.37 16.07 -0.63
C ASP A 228 15.35 17.20 -0.35
N GLY A 229 14.07 16.86 -0.24
CA GLY A 229 12.98 17.80 -0.01
C GLY A 229 12.59 18.66 -1.22
N LYS A 230 13.11 18.35 -2.41
CA LYS A 230 12.82 19.08 -3.66
C LYS A 230 12.02 18.23 -4.63
N MET A 231 11.06 18.87 -5.31
CA MET A 231 10.34 18.24 -6.41
C MET A 231 11.31 17.89 -7.53
N LYS A 232 11.17 16.69 -8.07
CA LYS A 232 11.96 16.16 -9.19
C LYS A 232 11.03 15.97 -10.39
N SER A 233 11.62 15.95 -11.60
CA SER A 233 10.90 15.72 -12.85
C SER A 233 11.75 14.87 -13.80
N TYR A 234 11.08 14.08 -14.64
CA TYR A 234 11.69 13.36 -15.76
C TYR A 234 12.07 14.31 -16.91
#